data_b0f361d0b01b394b236bde7387eca4ec
#
_entry.id   b0f361d0b01b394b236bde7387eca4ec
#
_cell.length_a   1.000
_cell.length_b   1.000
_cell.length_c   1.000
_cell.angle_alpha   90.00
_cell.angle_beta   90.00
_cell.angle_gamma   90.00
#
_symmetry.space_group_name_H-M   'P 1'
#
loop_
_entity.id
_entity.type
_entity.pdbx_description
1 polymer ?
#
loop_
_entity_poly.entity_id
_entity_poly.type
_entity_poly.pdbx_seq_one_letter_code
_entity_poly.pdbx_strand_id
1 'polypeptide(L)'
;SNGPSVDEKFFVLVEIKNNFLNVRQDPSNTSPVIGKLLKGSEVPLIDMNGDGGTNGNWYRVEIQNKKVGWVSKNYSRKIKKQNQTANVRAVNPTDKNPSTDKTEKKTKPWANIDGFRSAKFGMTMQAVKKAIIKDFSIPEDKIKIINHPIELTKSLGVTVENLIPESRKSRVVYVFGFESKQLTQVNILTGHPMDTNATPEEIINSGNLLGEHFLKKRYQEKSLLTHAKLSDGSILIFRGKDQNGHMVMLSVSNSKPANETPNEPKIRLNLSYIEKPGRPDIYNYKLKDGDF
;
A
#
# COMPACT_ATOMS: atom_id res chain seq x y z
N SER A 1 43.95 -20.45 -9.96
CA SER A 1 43.38 -19.40 -9.10
C SER A 1 42.01 -19.01 -9.64
N ASN A 2 40.97 -19.63 -9.02
CA ASN A 2 39.58 -19.29 -9.34
C ASN A 2 39.21 -18.05 -8.55
N GLY A 3 38.87 -16.96 -9.26
CA GLY A 3 38.25 -15.76 -8.67
C GLY A 3 36.87 -16.06 -8.13
N PRO A 4 36.33 -15.23 -7.19
CA PRO A 4 35.05 -15.48 -6.57
C PRO A 4 33.93 -15.50 -7.62
N SER A 5 33.12 -16.55 -7.63
CA SER A 5 31.93 -16.66 -8.46
C SER A 5 30.93 -15.57 -8.04
N VAL A 6 30.59 -14.71 -8.96
CA VAL A 6 29.52 -13.73 -8.77
C VAL A 6 28.21 -14.53 -8.72
N ASP A 7 27.54 -14.57 -7.58
CA ASP A 7 26.23 -15.20 -7.43
C ASP A 7 25.22 -14.45 -8.32
N GLU A 8 24.97 -15.01 -9.49
CA GLU A 8 24.00 -14.47 -10.45
C GLU A 8 22.57 -14.76 -9.97
N LYS A 9 21.88 -13.73 -9.52
CA LYS A 9 20.46 -13.86 -9.14
C LYS A 9 19.54 -13.55 -10.31
N PHE A 10 18.67 -14.50 -10.62
CA PHE A 10 17.63 -14.33 -11.62
C PHE A 10 16.28 -13.98 -10.99
N PHE A 11 15.52 -13.19 -11.70
CA PHE A 11 14.16 -12.78 -11.34
C PHE A 11 13.21 -13.04 -12.49
N VAL A 12 11.93 -13.06 -12.20
CA VAL A 12 10.86 -13.11 -13.18
C VAL A 12 10.11 -11.79 -13.15
N LEU A 13 10.09 -11.10 -14.29
CA LEU A 13 9.30 -9.88 -14.51
C LEU A 13 7.94 -10.25 -15.08
N VAL A 14 6.87 -9.75 -14.50
CA VAL A 14 5.48 -9.96 -14.94
C VAL A 14 5.13 -8.98 -16.06
N GLU A 15 4.84 -9.51 -17.26
CA GLU A 15 4.47 -8.76 -18.46
C GLU A 15 3.09 -9.18 -18.94
N ILE A 16 2.05 -8.71 -18.28
CA ILE A 16 0.65 -9.06 -18.59
C ILE A 16 -0.14 -7.84 -19.07
N LYS A 17 -1.12 -8.04 -19.92
CA LYS A 17 -2.04 -6.97 -20.36
C LYS A 17 -3.05 -6.61 -19.26
N ASN A 18 -3.46 -7.59 -18.46
CA ASN A 18 -4.38 -7.45 -17.34
C ASN A 18 -3.65 -6.98 -16.07
N ASN A 19 -4.38 -6.76 -14.98
CA ASN A 19 -3.80 -6.19 -13.76
C ASN A 19 -2.90 -7.15 -12.99
N PHE A 20 -3.11 -8.46 -13.09
CA PHE A 20 -2.33 -9.46 -12.33
C PHE A 20 -2.13 -10.78 -13.08
N LEU A 21 -1.06 -11.51 -12.71
CA LEU A 21 -0.73 -12.87 -13.11
C LEU A 21 -0.96 -13.83 -11.95
N ASN A 22 -1.72 -14.89 -12.15
CA ASN A 22 -1.92 -15.92 -11.14
C ASN A 22 -0.63 -16.70 -10.88
N VAL A 23 -0.31 -16.89 -9.60
CA VAL A 23 0.70 -17.82 -9.12
C VAL A 23 0.00 -19.13 -8.73
N ARG A 24 0.40 -20.23 -9.31
CA ARG A 24 -0.24 -21.53 -9.12
C ARG A 24 0.63 -22.45 -8.28
N GLN A 25 -0.01 -23.41 -7.61
CA GLN A 25 0.67 -24.39 -6.80
C GLN A 25 1.60 -25.29 -7.63
N ASP A 26 1.13 -25.71 -8.79
CA ASP A 26 1.85 -26.57 -9.74
C ASP A 26 1.92 -25.92 -11.13
N PRO A 27 2.85 -26.33 -12.01
CA PRO A 27 3.01 -25.76 -13.35
C PRO A 27 1.89 -26.23 -14.31
N SER A 28 0.64 -25.87 -13.99
CA SER A 28 -0.56 -26.23 -14.75
C SER A 28 -1.62 -25.15 -14.67
N ASN A 29 -2.36 -24.94 -15.76
CA ASN A 29 -3.49 -23.99 -15.82
C ASN A 29 -4.67 -24.42 -14.95
N THR A 30 -4.78 -25.68 -14.58
CA THR A 30 -5.83 -26.24 -13.73
C THR A 30 -5.44 -26.32 -12.26
N SER A 31 -4.16 -26.10 -11.93
CA SER A 31 -3.68 -26.11 -10.54
C SER A 31 -4.25 -24.95 -9.73
N PRO A 32 -4.46 -25.12 -8.41
CA PRO A 32 -4.95 -24.09 -7.53
C PRO A 32 -4.13 -22.79 -7.60
N VAL A 33 -4.80 -21.65 -7.59
CA VAL A 33 -4.16 -20.33 -7.48
C VAL A 33 -3.79 -20.10 -6.02
N ILE A 34 -2.49 -19.89 -5.76
CA ILE A 34 -1.93 -19.70 -4.41
C ILE A 34 -1.46 -18.27 -4.16
N GLY A 35 -1.53 -17.41 -5.19
CA GLY A 35 -1.14 -16.01 -5.12
C GLY A 35 -1.36 -15.31 -6.45
N LYS A 36 -1.14 -13.99 -6.44
CA LYS A 36 -1.22 -13.13 -7.63
C LYS A 36 -0.04 -12.17 -7.64
N LEU A 37 0.47 -11.89 -8.83
CA LEU A 37 1.53 -10.90 -9.07
C LEU A 37 1.01 -9.81 -10.00
N LEU A 38 1.26 -8.58 -9.67
CA LEU A 38 0.84 -7.45 -10.48
C LEU A 38 1.74 -7.28 -11.71
N LYS A 39 1.22 -6.64 -12.73
CA LYS A 39 1.99 -6.22 -13.90
C LYS A 39 3.21 -5.41 -13.45
N GLY A 40 4.38 -5.76 -13.96
CA GLY A 40 5.65 -5.13 -13.62
C GLY A 40 6.29 -5.62 -12.31
N SER A 41 5.64 -6.56 -11.59
CA SER A 41 6.28 -7.19 -10.43
C SER A 41 7.52 -7.97 -10.86
N GLU A 42 8.57 -7.90 -10.04
CA GLU A 42 9.79 -8.67 -10.18
C GLU A 42 9.95 -9.55 -8.95
N VAL A 43 9.92 -10.86 -9.15
CA VAL A 43 10.00 -11.86 -8.08
C VAL A 43 11.19 -12.78 -8.30
N PRO A 44 11.84 -13.30 -7.23
CA PRO A 44 12.95 -14.23 -7.37
C PRO A 44 12.55 -15.48 -8.16
N LEU A 45 13.40 -15.86 -9.13
CA LEU A 45 13.34 -17.17 -9.78
C LEU A 45 14.01 -18.17 -8.88
N ILE A 46 13.31 -19.26 -8.53
CA ILE A 46 13.78 -20.28 -7.62
C ILE A 46 14.24 -21.52 -8.40
N ASP A 47 15.54 -21.76 -8.37
CA ASP A 47 16.15 -22.99 -8.83
C ASP A 47 16.36 -23.93 -7.64
N MET A 48 15.57 -25.00 -7.55
CA MET A 48 15.66 -25.92 -6.41
C MET A 48 16.53 -27.16 -6.67
N ASN A 49 16.70 -27.54 -7.92
CA ASN A 49 17.35 -28.82 -8.27
C ASN A 49 18.23 -28.70 -9.51
N GLY A 50 18.76 -27.53 -9.84
CA GLY A 50 19.53 -27.33 -11.07
C GLY A 50 18.65 -27.31 -12.33
N ASP A 51 17.33 -27.18 -12.14
CA ASP A 51 16.36 -27.12 -13.25
C ASP A 51 16.22 -25.69 -13.84
N GLY A 52 17.02 -24.76 -13.33
CA GLY A 52 16.98 -23.34 -13.72
C GLY A 52 15.67 -22.64 -13.33
N GLY A 53 14.90 -23.21 -12.41
CA GLY A 53 13.60 -22.66 -11.94
C GLY A 53 12.53 -22.73 -13.02
N THR A 54 12.59 -23.69 -13.96
CA THR A 54 11.65 -23.79 -15.07
C THR A 54 11.06 -25.19 -15.19
N ASN A 55 9.80 -25.24 -15.59
CA ASN A 55 9.17 -26.51 -15.99
C ASN A 55 8.26 -26.22 -17.20
N GLY A 56 8.63 -26.70 -18.39
CA GLY A 56 7.92 -26.42 -19.61
C GLY A 56 7.68 -24.91 -19.82
N ASN A 57 6.42 -24.50 -19.88
CA ASN A 57 6.02 -23.11 -20.10
C ASN A 57 5.82 -22.30 -18.78
N TRP A 58 6.49 -22.72 -17.69
CA TRP A 58 6.35 -22.13 -16.36
C TRP A 58 7.68 -21.72 -15.77
N TYR A 59 7.65 -20.65 -14.95
CA TYR A 59 8.74 -20.27 -14.03
C TYR A 59 8.34 -20.55 -12.61
N ARG A 60 9.29 -21.10 -11.80
CA ARG A 60 9.14 -21.25 -10.36
C ARG A 60 9.60 -19.97 -9.68
N VAL A 61 8.72 -19.35 -8.91
CA VAL A 61 8.98 -18.06 -8.29
C VAL A 61 8.70 -18.08 -6.79
N GLU A 62 9.45 -17.29 -6.03
CA GLU A 62 9.15 -17.02 -4.64
C GLU A 62 8.26 -15.77 -4.55
N ILE A 63 7.15 -15.89 -3.83
CA ILE A 63 6.23 -14.80 -3.53
C ILE A 63 6.28 -14.48 -2.03
N GLN A 64 5.44 -13.56 -1.56
CA GLN A 64 5.40 -13.14 -0.16
C GLN A 64 5.38 -14.32 0.82
N ASN A 65 6.00 -14.12 2.01
CA ASN A 65 6.16 -15.14 3.06
C ASN A 65 6.97 -16.38 2.63
N LYS A 66 7.91 -16.22 1.71
CA LYS A 66 8.74 -17.31 1.16
C LYS A 66 7.93 -18.45 0.53
N LYS A 67 6.69 -18.19 0.15
CA LYS A 67 5.86 -19.16 -0.55
C LYS A 67 6.34 -19.31 -1.98
N VAL A 68 6.49 -20.57 -2.43
CA VAL A 68 6.94 -20.89 -3.79
C VAL A 68 5.77 -21.36 -4.63
N GLY A 69 5.71 -20.90 -5.87
CA GLY A 69 4.68 -21.28 -6.83
C GLY A 69 5.13 -21.08 -8.28
N TRP A 70 4.21 -21.24 -9.22
CA TRP A 70 4.48 -21.24 -10.65
C TRP A 70 3.73 -20.16 -11.39
N VAL A 71 4.41 -19.47 -12.30
CA VAL A 71 3.82 -18.46 -13.21
C VAL A 71 4.09 -18.79 -14.67
N SER A 72 3.14 -18.48 -15.53
CA SER A 72 3.24 -18.80 -16.97
C SER A 72 4.24 -17.88 -17.67
N LYS A 73 5.13 -18.48 -18.48
CA LYS A 73 6.08 -17.78 -19.37
C LYS A 73 5.39 -16.94 -20.45
N ASN A 74 4.13 -17.22 -20.78
CA ASN A 74 3.36 -16.43 -21.74
C ASN A 74 3.08 -14.99 -21.25
N TYR A 75 3.21 -14.77 -19.93
CA TYR A 75 2.86 -13.51 -19.27
C TYR A 75 4.00 -12.99 -18.38
N SER A 76 5.18 -13.58 -18.50
CA SER A 76 6.35 -13.20 -17.70
C SER A 76 7.63 -13.59 -18.42
N ARG A 77 8.74 -12.92 -18.08
CA ARG A 77 10.07 -13.26 -18.60
C ARG A 77 11.14 -13.28 -17.53
N LYS A 78 12.14 -14.12 -17.73
CA LYS A 78 13.35 -14.19 -16.89
C LYS A 78 14.21 -12.95 -17.13
N ILE A 79 14.66 -12.30 -16.06
CA ILE A 79 15.59 -11.19 -16.08
C ILE A 79 16.77 -11.48 -15.15
N LYS A 80 17.92 -10.91 -15.48
CA LYS A 80 19.16 -11.00 -14.68
C LYS A 80 19.37 -9.67 -13.96
N LYS A 81 19.59 -9.70 -12.64
CA LYS A 81 20.05 -8.55 -11.86
C LYS A 81 21.48 -8.80 -11.41
N GLN A 82 22.39 -7.89 -11.77
CA GLN A 82 23.73 -7.87 -11.20
C GLN A 82 23.68 -7.23 -9.82
N ASN A 83 24.15 -7.95 -8.79
CA ASN A 83 24.39 -7.36 -7.48
C ASN A 83 25.54 -6.36 -7.60
N GLN A 84 25.26 -5.07 -7.53
CA GLN A 84 26.30 -4.07 -7.25
C GLN A 84 26.60 -4.12 -5.75
N THR A 85 27.54 -4.98 -5.35
CA THR A 85 28.26 -4.85 -4.08
C THR A 85 29.10 -3.58 -4.15
N ALA A 86 28.84 -2.66 -3.23
CA ALA A 86 29.63 -1.44 -3.07
C ALA A 86 31.07 -1.81 -2.69
N ASN A 87 31.98 -1.79 -3.65
CA ASN A 87 33.41 -1.79 -3.38
C ASN A 87 33.81 -0.35 -2.97
N VAL A 88 33.98 -0.14 -1.68
CA VAL A 88 34.73 1.00 -1.17
C VAL A 88 36.21 0.73 -1.47
N ARG A 89 36.72 1.28 -2.57
CA ARG A 89 38.14 1.38 -2.81
C ARG A 89 38.58 2.81 -2.47
N ALA A 90 39.55 2.90 -1.58
CA ALA A 90 40.28 4.13 -1.27
C ALA A 90 40.84 4.76 -2.56
N VAL A 91 40.55 6.02 -2.80
CA VAL A 91 41.04 6.79 -3.95
C VAL A 91 42.27 7.58 -3.50
N ASN A 92 43.41 7.28 -4.10
CA ASN A 92 44.54 8.21 -4.16
C ASN A 92 44.29 9.23 -5.28
N PRO A 93 44.66 10.51 -5.06
CA PRO A 93 44.36 11.57 -6.01
C PRO A 93 45.51 11.75 -7.01
N THR A 94 45.28 11.39 -8.27
CA THR A 94 45.87 12.05 -9.45
C THR A 94 45.41 11.34 -10.72
N ASP A 95 44.53 11.98 -11.48
CA ASP A 95 44.67 12.29 -12.89
C ASP A 95 43.36 12.82 -13.47
N LYS A 96 43.50 13.97 -14.13
CA LYS A 96 42.45 14.70 -14.82
C LYS A 96 42.14 14.03 -16.16
N ASN A 97 40.88 13.66 -16.43
CA ASN A 97 40.19 14.03 -17.68
C ASN A 97 38.69 13.70 -17.61
N PRO A 98 37.79 14.56 -18.10
CA PRO A 98 36.37 14.41 -17.93
C PRO A 98 35.76 13.61 -19.08
N SER A 99 35.27 12.43 -18.80
CA SER A 99 34.35 11.73 -19.69
C SER A 99 33.01 11.65 -18.98
N THR A 100 32.09 12.46 -19.47
CA THR A 100 30.68 12.52 -19.05
C THR A 100 29.97 11.24 -19.45
N ASP A 101 29.72 10.37 -18.49
CA ASP A 101 28.62 9.39 -18.58
C ASP A 101 27.87 9.39 -17.25
N LYS A 102 26.94 10.35 -17.14
CA LYS A 102 25.97 10.43 -16.02
C LYS A 102 24.84 9.47 -16.31
N THR A 103 24.98 8.22 -15.92
CA THR A 103 23.84 7.36 -15.64
C THR A 103 23.18 7.85 -14.35
N GLU A 104 22.30 8.83 -14.47
CA GLU A 104 21.45 9.29 -13.38
C GLU A 104 20.61 8.11 -12.89
N LYS A 105 20.91 7.58 -11.69
CA LYS A 105 19.96 6.79 -10.91
C LYS A 105 18.71 7.67 -10.76
N LYS A 106 17.65 7.41 -11.52
CA LYS A 106 16.34 8.06 -11.34
C LYS A 106 15.87 7.82 -9.90
N THR A 107 16.15 8.76 -9.03
CA THR A 107 15.65 8.75 -7.65
C THR A 107 14.13 8.87 -7.70
N LYS A 108 13.42 7.98 -6.97
CA LYS A 108 11.97 8.07 -6.87
C LYS A 108 11.56 9.48 -6.41
N PRO A 109 10.53 10.09 -7.00
CA PRO A 109 10.04 11.38 -6.55
C PRO A 109 9.46 11.26 -5.14
N TRP A 110 9.61 12.31 -4.34
CA TRP A 110 9.00 12.36 -3.01
C TRP A 110 7.48 12.23 -3.08
N ALA A 111 6.91 11.51 -2.11
CA ALA A 111 5.48 11.55 -1.89
C ALA A 111 5.06 12.95 -1.45
N ASN A 112 3.88 13.37 -1.87
CA ASN A 112 3.19 14.56 -1.39
C ASN A 112 1.86 14.11 -0.79
N ILE A 113 1.72 14.24 0.53
CA ILE A 113 0.54 13.83 1.30
C ILE A 113 -0.09 15.09 1.86
N ASP A 114 -0.97 15.70 1.10
CA ASP A 114 -1.60 16.98 1.46
C ASP A 114 -3.13 16.89 1.65
N GLY A 115 -3.67 15.67 1.67
CA GLY A 115 -5.09 15.37 1.75
C GLY A 115 -5.48 14.24 0.82
N PHE A 116 -6.69 14.30 0.27
CA PHE A 116 -7.19 13.33 -0.69
C PHE A 116 -7.94 14.02 -1.83
N ARG A 117 -7.47 13.83 -3.07
CA ARG A 117 -7.98 14.49 -4.27
C ARG A 117 -8.03 16.03 -4.10
N SER A 118 -9.19 16.66 -4.29
CA SER A 118 -9.35 18.13 -4.14
C SER A 118 -9.45 18.59 -2.68
N ALA A 119 -9.72 17.70 -1.72
CA ALA A 119 -9.77 18.02 -0.30
C ALA A 119 -8.37 18.02 0.32
N LYS A 120 -7.90 19.19 0.79
CA LYS A 120 -6.56 19.38 1.35
C LYS A 120 -6.61 19.61 2.85
N PHE A 121 -5.58 19.19 3.58
CA PHE A 121 -5.43 19.48 5.00
C PHE A 121 -5.54 21.00 5.24
N GLY A 122 -6.13 21.39 6.35
CA GLY A 122 -6.41 22.79 6.69
C GLY A 122 -7.66 23.38 6.05
N MET A 123 -8.35 22.68 5.15
CA MET A 123 -9.63 23.16 4.59
C MET A 123 -10.75 23.13 5.63
N THR A 124 -11.65 24.11 5.55
CA THR A 124 -12.89 24.13 6.32
C THR A 124 -13.87 23.07 5.83
N MET A 125 -14.83 22.71 6.69
CA MET A 125 -15.86 21.71 6.34
C MET A 125 -16.64 22.10 5.07
N GLN A 126 -16.95 23.39 4.90
CA GLN A 126 -17.65 23.89 3.71
C GLN A 126 -16.81 23.75 2.43
N ALA A 127 -15.50 24.02 2.52
CA ALA A 127 -14.60 23.85 1.39
C ALA A 127 -14.44 22.35 1.02
N VAL A 128 -14.38 21.46 2.02
CA VAL A 128 -14.32 20.01 1.79
C VAL A 128 -15.63 19.48 1.18
N LYS A 129 -16.80 19.97 1.58
CA LYS A 129 -18.07 19.60 0.92
C LYS A 129 -18.03 19.92 -0.58
N LYS A 130 -17.56 21.12 -0.95
CA LYS A 130 -17.40 21.51 -2.36
C LYS A 130 -16.41 20.59 -3.09
N ALA A 131 -15.31 20.23 -2.44
CA ALA A 131 -14.33 19.29 -2.98
C ALA A 131 -14.93 17.89 -3.23
N ILE A 132 -15.72 17.35 -2.28
CA ILE A 132 -16.42 16.07 -2.42
C ILE A 132 -17.36 16.09 -3.62
N ILE A 133 -18.19 17.12 -3.74
CA ILE A 133 -19.15 17.28 -4.86
C ILE A 133 -18.39 17.30 -6.19
N LYS A 134 -17.30 18.07 -6.26
CA LYS A 134 -16.45 18.15 -7.46
C LYS A 134 -15.80 16.81 -7.81
N ASP A 135 -15.23 16.13 -6.82
CA ASP A 135 -14.41 14.92 -7.03
C ASP A 135 -15.23 13.69 -7.41
N PHE A 136 -16.48 13.61 -6.93
CA PHE A 136 -17.30 12.41 -7.05
C PHE A 136 -18.64 12.64 -7.77
N SER A 137 -18.96 13.88 -8.14
CA SER A 137 -20.25 14.23 -8.75
C SER A 137 -21.46 13.77 -7.91
N ILE A 138 -21.31 13.85 -6.58
CA ILE A 138 -22.33 13.41 -5.60
C ILE A 138 -23.10 14.63 -5.10
N PRO A 139 -24.45 14.57 -5.03
CA PRO A 139 -25.23 15.66 -4.48
C PRO A 139 -25.01 15.84 -2.97
N GLU A 140 -25.18 17.06 -2.46
CA GLU A 140 -24.82 17.42 -1.07
C GLU A 140 -25.61 16.62 -0.02
N ASP A 141 -26.84 16.23 -0.29
CA ASP A 141 -27.70 15.43 0.61
C ASP A 141 -27.16 14.02 0.88
N LYS A 142 -26.25 13.51 0.03
CA LYS A 142 -25.54 12.25 0.25
C LYS A 142 -24.32 12.37 1.15
N ILE A 143 -23.87 13.59 1.45
CA ILE A 143 -22.78 13.86 2.37
C ILE A 143 -23.33 13.88 3.80
N LYS A 144 -22.90 12.94 4.63
CA LYS A 144 -23.36 12.79 6.02
C LYS A 144 -22.38 13.44 6.99
N ILE A 145 -22.92 14.20 7.95
CA ILE A 145 -22.14 14.69 9.10
C ILE A 145 -22.12 13.62 10.17
N ILE A 146 -20.94 13.33 10.69
CA ILE A 146 -20.71 12.32 11.72
C ILE A 146 -20.02 13.01 12.90
N ASN A 147 -20.55 12.83 14.12
CA ASN A 147 -19.93 13.32 15.35
C ASN A 147 -19.27 12.16 16.08
N HIS A 148 -17.99 12.29 16.44
CA HIS A 148 -17.29 11.29 17.22
C HIS A 148 -17.56 11.51 18.71
N PRO A 149 -18.13 10.54 19.44
CA PRO A 149 -18.63 10.77 20.80
C PRO A 149 -17.53 10.98 21.85
N ILE A 150 -16.33 10.46 21.62
CA ILE A 150 -15.19 10.53 22.56
C ILE A 150 -14.23 11.65 22.16
N GLU A 151 -13.77 11.66 20.92
CA GLU A 151 -12.81 12.64 20.42
C GLU A 151 -13.43 14.01 20.16
N LEU A 152 -14.76 14.10 20.19
CA LEU A 152 -15.58 15.28 19.90
C LEU A 152 -15.24 15.96 18.56
N THR A 153 -14.62 15.20 17.66
CA THR A 153 -14.37 15.60 16.28
C THR A 153 -15.63 15.49 15.45
N LYS A 154 -15.69 16.27 14.37
CA LYS A 154 -16.74 16.16 13.34
C LYS A 154 -16.13 15.60 12.06
N SER A 155 -16.91 14.83 11.31
CA SER A 155 -16.49 14.29 10.04
C SER A 155 -17.57 14.42 8.97
N LEU A 156 -17.16 14.48 7.71
CA LEU A 156 -18.04 14.29 6.56
C LEU A 156 -17.82 12.88 6.02
N GLY A 157 -18.89 12.12 5.87
CA GLY A 157 -18.85 10.77 5.31
C GLY A 157 -19.62 10.69 3.99
N VAL A 158 -19.04 10.05 3.00
CA VAL A 158 -19.66 9.78 1.70
C VAL A 158 -19.35 8.37 1.23
N THR A 159 -20.32 7.72 0.56
CA THR A 159 -20.11 6.41 -0.07
C THR A 159 -19.87 6.62 -1.55
N VAL A 160 -18.80 6.00 -2.06
CA VAL A 160 -18.35 6.09 -3.45
C VAL A 160 -18.19 4.70 -4.01
N GLU A 161 -18.65 4.46 -5.23
CA GLU A 161 -18.48 3.21 -5.93
C GLU A 161 -17.21 3.23 -6.79
N ASN A 162 -16.55 2.08 -6.91
CA ASN A 162 -15.38 1.87 -7.77
C ASN A 162 -14.23 2.88 -7.51
N LEU A 163 -14.06 3.30 -6.26
CA LEU A 163 -13.02 4.26 -5.89
C LEU A 163 -11.61 3.70 -6.09
N ILE A 164 -11.41 2.46 -5.74
CA ILE A 164 -10.20 1.69 -5.96
C ILE A 164 -10.52 0.66 -7.05
N PRO A 165 -9.64 0.44 -8.03
CA PRO A 165 -9.86 -0.59 -9.05
C PRO A 165 -10.23 -1.93 -8.40
N GLU A 166 -11.26 -2.58 -8.92
CA GLU A 166 -11.85 -3.84 -8.42
C GLU A 166 -12.55 -3.74 -7.04
N SER A 167 -12.54 -2.57 -6.39
CA SER A 167 -13.41 -2.34 -5.24
C SER A 167 -14.82 -1.95 -5.71
N ARG A 168 -15.83 -2.35 -4.93
CA ARG A 168 -17.23 -1.98 -5.22
C ARG A 168 -17.58 -0.67 -4.49
N LYS A 169 -17.84 -0.75 -3.20
CA LYS A 169 -18.22 0.37 -2.37
C LYS A 169 -17.12 0.73 -1.39
N SER A 170 -16.81 2.01 -1.32
CA SER A 170 -15.90 2.57 -0.33
C SER A 170 -16.58 3.71 0.40
N ARG A 171 -16.31 3.83 1.69
CA ARG A 171 -16.70 4.99 2.48
C ARG A 171 -15.49 5.90 2.66
N VAL A 172 -15.63 7.15 2.24
CA VAL A 172 -14.62 8.18 2.48
C VAL A 172 -15.09 9.05 3.64
N VAL A 173 -14.23 9.19 4.65
CA VAL A 173 -14.51 9.96 5.87
C VAL A 173 -13.45 11.06 6.00
N TYR A 174 -13.89 12.31 5.98
CA TYR A 174 -13.07 13.49 6.14
C TYR A 174 -13.20 13.99 7.58
N VAL A 175 -12.12 13.89 8.36
CA VAL A 175 -12.12 14.20 9.80
C VAL A 175 -11.59 15.61 10.02
N PHE A 176 -12.34 16.41 10.79
CA PHE A 176 -11.99 17.79 11.16
C PHE A 176 -11.50 17.81 12.60
N GLY A 177 -10.40 18.51 12.85
CA GLY A 177 -9.83 18.65 14.17
C GLY A 177 -10.81 19.23 15.20
N PHE A 178 -10.66 18.81 16.44
CA PHE A 178 -11.50 19.28 17.54
C PHE A 178 -11.31 20.78 17.81
N GLU A 179 -10.08 21.28 17.84
CA GLU A 179 -9.77 22.68 18.07
C GLU A 179 -9.78 23.49 16.78
N SER A 180 -9.05 23.04 15.77
CA SER A 180 -8.87 23.75 14.50
C SER A 180 -10.13 23.85 13.66
N LYS A 181 -11.06 22.89 13.77
CA LYS A 181 -12.23 22.74 12.89
C LYS A 181 -11.88 22.60 11.41
N GLN A 182 -10.62 22.26 11.11
CA GLN A 182 -10.08 22.10 9.77
C GLN A 182 -9.81 20.62 9.47
N LEU A 183 -9.73 20.26 8.18
CA LEU A 183 -9.44 18.90 7.74
C LEU A 183 -8.03 18.46 8.21
N THR A 184 -7.97 17.40 9.00
CA THR A 184 -6.71 16.85 9.55
C THR A 184 -6.46 15.42 9.09
N GLN A 185 -7.50 14.70 8.67
CA GLN A 185 -7.37 13.30 8.28
C GLN A 185 -8.45 12.91 7.28
N VAL A 186 -8.09 12.00 6.36
CA VAL A 186 -9.05 11.35 5.45
C VAL A 186 -8.88 9.86 5.56
N ASN A 187 -9.99 9.14 5.83
CA ASN A 187 -10.01 7.68 5.88
C ASN A 187 -10.87 7.13 4.75
N ILE A 188 -10.37 6.13 4.07
CA ILE A 188 -11.09 5.37 3.04
C ILE A 188 -11.22 3.93 3.53
N LEU A 189 -12.46 3.49 3.67
CA LEU A 189 -12.83 2.17 4.18
C LEU A 189 -13.48 1.37 3.05
N THR A 190 -12.93 0.21 2.72
CA THR A 190 -13.41 -0.65 1.64
C THR A 190 -13.59 -2.07 2.17
N GLY A 191 -14.65 -2.75 1.76
CA GLY A 191 -15.02 -4.07 2.27
C GLY A 191 -16.02 -3.98 3.42
N HIS A 192 -16.08 -5.02 4.25
CA HIS A 192 -17.09 -5.13 5.32
C HIS A 192 -16.91 -4.05 6.41
N PRO A 193 -18.00 -3.45 6.93
CA PRO A 193 -19.41 -3.65 6.59
C PRO A 193 -19.94 -2.74 5.47
N MET A 194 -19.08 -1.95 4.82
CA MET A 194 -19.49 -0.99 3.76
C MET A 194 -20.02 -1.71 2.52
N ASP A 195 -19.40 -2.84 2.20
CA ASP A 195 -19.79 -3.76 1.14
C ASP A 195 -19.79 -5.19 1.67
N THR A 196 -20.98 -5.74 1.91
CA THR A 196 -21.16 -7.12 2.43
C THR A 196 -20.89 -8.18 1.36
N ASN A 197 -20.84 -7.79 0.10
CA ASN A 197 -20.58 -8.69 -1.04
C ASN A 197 -19.11 -8.72 -1.45
N ALA A 198 -18.27 -7.85 -0.85
CA ALA A 198 -16.84 -7.84 -1.14
C ALA A 198 -16.17 -9.10 -0.59
N THR A 199 -15.46 -9.83 -1.44
CA THR A 199 -14.72 -11.01 -1.01
C THR A 199 -13.39 -10.62 -0.36
N PRO A 200 -12.85 -11.46 0.55
CA PRO A 200 -11.51 -11.25 1.10
C PRO A 200 -10.43 -11.09 0.03
N GLU A 201 -10.54 -11.82 -1.07
CA GLU A 201 -9.60 -11.77 -2.20
C GLU A 201 -9.62 -10.39 -2.88
N GLU A 202 -10.80 -9.83 -3.18
CA GLU A 202 -10.94 -8.49 -3.76
C GLU A 202 -10.32 -7.42 -2.85
N ILE A 203 -10.53 -7.52 -1.54
CA ILE A 203 -9.98 -6.57 -0.57
C ILE A 203 -8.45 -6.65 -0.48
N ILE A 204 -7.89 -7.86 -0.45
CA ILE A 204 -6.43 -8.07 -0.43
C ILE A 204 -5.80 -7.57 -1.74
N ASN A 205 -6.42 -7.83 -2.88
CA ASN A 205 -5.93 -7.35 -4.18
C ASN A 205 -5.92 -5.82 -4.25
N SER A 206 -6.99 -5.18 -3.80
CA SER A 206 -7.05 -3.71 -3.70
C SER A 206 -5.95 -3.15 -2.79
N GLY A 207 -5.68 -3.81 -1.66
CA GLY A 207 -4.61 -3.45 -0.75
C GLY A 207 -3.23 -3.57 -1.38
N ASN A 208 -2.95 -4.67 -2.06
CA ASN A 208 -1.67 -4.88 -2.75
C ASN A 208 -1.45 -3.85 -3.87
N LEU A 209 -2.48 -3.57 -4.66
CA LEU A 209 -2.43 -2.56 -5.73
C LEU A 209 -2.06 -1.17 -5.19
N LEU A 210 -2.70 -0.76 -4.09
CA LEU A 210 -2.39 0.51 -3.43
C LEU A 210 -1.00 0.51 -2.80
N GLY A 211 -0.60 -0.57 -2.15
CA GLY A 211 0.74 -0.72 -1.56
C GLY A 211 1.84 -0.54 -2.60
N GLU A 212 1.71 -1.17 -3.76
CA GLU A 212 2.66 -0.99 -4.87
C GLU A 212 2.63 0.44 -5.44
N HIS A 213 1.46 1.04 -5.53
CA HIS A 213 1.34 2.44 -5.95
C HIS A 213 2.15 3.37 -5.04
N PHE A 214 2.02 3.20 -3.72
CA PHE A 214 2.76 4.01 -2.76
C PHE A 214 4.26 3.75 -2.82
N LEU A 215 4.72 2.53 -3.02
CA LEU A 215 6.14 2.17 -3.13
C LEU A 215 6.85 2.80 -4.34
N LYS A 216 6.14 3.37 -5.30
CA LYS A 216 6.70 4.13 -6.43
C LYS A 216 7.25 5.51 -6.03
N LYS A 217 6.92 5.98 -4.82
CA LYS A 217 7.35 7.26 -4.27
C LYS A 217 8.42 7.08 -3.20
N ARG A 218 9.10 8.18 -2.87
CA ARG A 218 10.07 8.26 -1.77
C ARG A 218 9.38 8.78 -0.52
N TYR A 219 9.75 8.23 0.63
CA TYR A 219 9.27 8.59 1.97
C TYR A 219 10.45 8.75 2.91
N GLN A 220 10.24 9.34 4.09
CA GLN A 220 11.23 9.38 5.17
C GLN A 220 11.58 7.94 5.57
N GLU A 221 12.86 7.55 5.51
CA GLU A 221 13.32 6.16 5.69
C GLU A 221 12.83 5.54 7.01
N LYS A 222 12.96 6.26 8.13
CA LYS A 222 12.53 5.79 9.46
C LYS A 222 11.01 5.62 9.59
N SER A 223 10.22 6.18 8.68
CA SER A 223 8.76 6.07 8.69
C SER A 223 8.22 4.95 7.83
N LEU A 224 9.04 4.47 6.89
CA LEU A 224 8.63 3.46 5.93
C LEU A 224 8.55 2.09 6.61
N LEU A 225 7.35 1.51 6.58
CA LEU A 225 7.09 0.17 7.10
C LEU A 225 6.11 -0.54 6.18
N THR A 226 6.40 -1.80 5.87
CA THR A 226 5.55 -2.65 5.03
C THR A 226 5.35 -4.02 5.66
N HIS A 227 4.18 -4.61 5.43
CA HIS A 227 3.85 -5.99 5.81
C HIS A 227 4.14 -6.32 7.29
N ALA A 228 3.61 -5.50 8.20
CA ALA A 228 3.75 -5.69 9.64
C ALA A 228 2.41 -6.07 10.28
N LYS A 229 2.44 -6.98 11.26
CA LYS A 229 1.28 -7.26 12.12
C LYS A 229 1.20 -6.18 13.20
N LEU A 230 0.03 -5.57 13.36
CA LEU A 230 -0.24 -4.57 14.39
C LEU A 230 -0.77 -5.22 15.67
N SER A 231 -0.72 -4.48 16.77
CA SER A 231 -1.14 -4.96 18.11
C SER A 231 -2.62 -5.34 18.19
N ASP A 232 -3.47 -4.72 17.38
CA ASP A 232 -4.90 -5.00 17.26
C ASP A 232 -5.21 -6.21 16.35
N GLY A 233 -4.18 -6.90 15.85
CA GLY A 233 -4.29 -8.04 14.97
C GLY A 233 -4.47 -7.68 13.48
N SER A 234 -4.58 -6.41 13.13
CA SER A 234 -4.59 -5.97 11.73
C SER A 234 -3.22 -6.14 11.08
N ILE A 235 -3.20 -6.15 9.75
CA ILE A 235 -1.98 -6.25 8.95
C ILE A 235 -1.75 -4.91 8.27
N LEU A 236 -0.65 -4.27 8.61
CA LEU A 236 -0.16 -3.10 7.91
C LEU A 236 0.43 -3.53 6.57
N ILE A 237 -0.13 -3.05 5.46
CA ILE A 237 0.41 -3.26 4.12
C ILE A 237 1.49 -2.23 3.83
N PHE A 238 1.23 -0.97 4.15
CA PHE A 238 2.13 0.14 3.89
C PHE A 238 1.94 1.28 4.91
N ARG A 239 3.04 1.91 5.29
CA ARG A 239 3.06 3.18 6.02
C ARG A 239 4.28 3.98 5.60
N GLY A 240 4.09 5.29 5.36
CA GLY A 240 5.20 6.19 5.06
C GLY A 240 4.84 7.64 5.33
N LYS A 241 5.85 8.47 5.68
CA LYS A 241 5.72 9.92 5.83
C LYS A 241 6.41 10.64 4.67
N ASP A 242 5.78 11.68 4.17
CA ASP A 242 6.38 12.60 3.22
C ASP A 242 7.40 13.55 3.90
N GLN A 243 7.95 14.50 3.16
CA GLN A 243 8.93 15.46 3.69
C GLN A 243 8.35 16.37 4.77
N ASN A 244 7.04 16.63 4.74
CA ASN A 244 6.33 17.47 5.72
C ASN A 244 5.95 16.72 7.00
N GLY A 245 6.16 15.39 7.03
CA GLY A 245 5.79 14.55 8.15
C GLY A 245 4.34 14.06 8.10
N HIS A 246 3.60 14.40 7.04
CA HIS A 246 2.27 13.85 6.80
C HIS A 246 2.39 12.36 6.45
N MET A 247 1.41 11.57 6.88
CA MET A 247 1.47 10.11 6.77
C MET A 247 0.39 9.57 5.86
N VAL A 248 0.75 8.56 5.07
CA VAL A 248 -0.19 7.60 4.48
C VAL A 248 -0.01 6.26 5.16
N MET A 249 -1.13 5.61 5.50
CA MET A 249 -1.17 4.30 6.13
C MET A 249 -2.25 3.44 5.47
N LEU A 250 -1.86 2.23 5.11
CA LEU A 250 -2.72 1.23 4.46
C LEU A 250 -2.68 -0.06 5.25
N SER A 251 -3.83 -0.54 5.73
CA SER A 251 -3.92 -1.76 6.52
C SER A 251 -5.17 -2.56 6.19
N VAL A 252 -5.12 -3.87 6.46
CA VAL A 252 -6.27 -4.77 6.42
C VAL A 252 -6.58 -5.21 7.84
N SER A 253 -7.83 -5.03 8.26
CA SER A 253 -8.34 -5.47 9.55
C SER A 253 -9.46 -6.49 9.37
N ASN A 254 -9.59 -7.40 10.36
CA ASN A 254 -10.75 -8.25 10.47
C ASN A 254 -11.84 -7.45 11.20
N SER A 255 -12.98 -7.25 10.54
CA SER A 255 -14.09 -6.48 11.09
C SER A 255 -15.11 -7.33 11.87
N LYS A 256 -14.71 -8.52 12.35
CA LYS A 256 -15.60 -9.38 13.13
C LYS A 256 -15.94 -8.74 14.46
N PRO A 257 -17.25 -8.63 14.82
CA PRO A 257 -17.66 -8.51 16.21
C PRO A 257 -17.21 -9.76 16.99
N ALA A 258 -16.82 -9.58 18.25
CA ALA A 258 -16.27 -10.64 19.09
C ALA A 258 -17.19 -11.88 19.27
N ASN A 259 -18.47 -11.79 18.90
CA ASN A 259 -19.52 -12.78 19.19
C ASN A 259 -20.06 -13.50 17.94
N GLU A 260 -19.49 -13.33 16.75
CA GLU A 260 -19.96 -14.05 15.56
C GLU A 260 -19.14 -15.32 15.27
N THR A 261 -19.86 -16.40 14.91
CA THR A 261 -19.28 -17.68 14.49
C THR A 261 -18.43 -17.55 13.21
N PRO A 262 -17.37 -18.38 13.06
CA PRO A 262 -16.27 -18.12 12.13
C PRO A 262 -16.50 -18.65 10.71
N ASN A 263 -17.59 -18.30 10.01
CA ASN A 263 -17.78 -18.90 8.68
C ASN A 263 -17.09 -18.18 7.52
N GLU A 264 -16.80 -16.89 7.62
CA GLU A 264 -15.95 -16.20 6.63
C GLU A 264 -15.25 -14.97 7.25
N PRO A 265 -13.99 -14.70 6.93
CA PRO A 265 -13.32 -13.50 7.43
C PRO A 265 -13.93 -12.25 6.80
N LYS A 266 -14.59 -11.43 7.62
CA LYS A 266 -15.12 -10.12 7.23
C LYS A 266 -13.99 -9.11 7.28
N ILE A 267 -13.25 -8.95 6.19
CA ILE A 267 -12.10 -8.06 6.16
C ILE A 267 -12.43 -6.69 5.59
N ARG A 268 -11.67 -5.71 6.03
CA ARG A 268 -11.76 -4.32 5.60
C ARG A 268 -10.39 -3.75 5.32
N LEU A 269 -10.26 -3.09 4.17
CA LEU A 269 -9.12 -2.27 3.83
C LEU A 269 -9.32 -0.87 4.40
N ASN A 270 -8.32 -0.36 5.10
CA ASN A 270 -8.29 0.99 5.65
C ASN A 270 -7.12 1.73 5.02
N LEU A 271 -7.40 2.82 4.30
CA LEU A 271 -6.41 3.76 3.79
C LEU A 271 -6.60 5.09 4.48
N SER A 272 -5.57 5.59 5.15
CA SER A 272 -5.62 6.84 5.90
C SER A 272 -4.55 7.80 5.41
N TYR A 273 -4.94 9.06 5.18
CA TYR A 273 -4.05 10.20 4.99
C TYR A 273 -4.15 11.08 6.25
N ILE A 274 -3.02 11.38 6.90
CA ILE A 274 -3.00 12.00 8.24
C ILE A 274 -2.01 13.17 8.23
N GLU A 275 -2.49 14.36 8.60
CA GLU A 275 -1.68 15.58 8.66
C GLU A 275 -0.60 15.49 9.76
N LYS A 276 -1.03 15.22 10.99
CA LYS A 276 -0.16 15.23 12.20
C LYS A 276 -0.27 13.90 12.97
N PRO A 277 0.36 12.81 12.49
CA PRO A 277 0.16 11.49 13.09
C PRO A 277 0.62 11.36 14.55
N GLY A 278 1.57 12.19 14.99
CA GLY A 278 2.06 12.20 16.38
C GLY A 278 1.33 13.16 17.32
N ARG A 279 0.43 14.00 16.78
CA ARG A 279 -0.28 15.04 17.54
C ARG A 279 -1.68 15.25 16.97
N PRO A 280 -2.57 14.26 17.12
CA PRO A 280 -3.93 14.36 16.58
C PRO A 280 -4.69 15.51 17.28
N ASP A 281 -5.44 16.27 16.49
CA ASP A 281 -6.31 17.34 16.97
C ASP A 281 -7.66 16.76 17.41
N ILE A 282 -7.65 16.16 18.60
CA ILE A 282 -8.80 15.51 19.26
C ILE A 282 -9.02 16.09 20.63
N TYR A 283 -10.24 15.96 21.16
CA TYR A 283 -10.50 16.30 22.54
C TYR A 283 -9.76 15.34 23.47
N ASN A 284 -8.96 15.92 24.38
CA ASN A 284 -8.29 15.19 25.45
C ASN A 284 -8.82 15.70 26.78
N TYR A 285 -9.49 14.83 27.53
CA TYR A 285 -9.90 15.16 28.89
C TYR A 285 -8.66 15.32 29.77
N LYS A 286 -8.52 16.51 30.38
CA LYS A 286 -7.47 16.76 31.36
C LYS A 286 -8.13 16.83 32.73
N LEU A 287 -7.73 15.94 33.63
CA LEU A 287 -8.07 16.04 35.04
C LEU A 287 -7.49 17.34 35.57
N LYS A 288 -8.30 18.09 36.35
CA LYS A 288 -7.88 19.29 37.07
C LYS A 288 -7.67 18.95 38.54
N ASP A 289 -6.82 19.70 39.18
CA ASP A 289 -6.66 19.61 40.65
C ASP A 289 -8.04 19.88 41.28
N GLY A 290 -8.52 18.91 42.09
CA GLY A 290 -9.84 18.95 42.70
C GLY A 290 -10.95 18.20 42.00
N ASP A 291 -10.69 17.51 40.89
CA ASP A 291 -11.67 16.62 40.22
C ASP A 291 -11.88 15.31 41.00
N PHE A 292 -10.99 14.97 41.95
CA PHE A 292 -11.03 13.79 42.87
C PHE A 292 -10.58 14.13 44.27
#